data_0d13803f5e7b2bd99e85c95f67b75831
#
_entry.id   0d13803f5e7b2bd99e85c95f67b75831
#
_cell.length_a   1.000
_cell.length_b   1.000
_cell.length_c   1.000
_cell.angle_alpha   90.00
_cell.angle_beta   90.00
_cell.angle_gamma   90.00
#
_symmetry.space_group_name_H-M   'P 1'
#
loop_
_entity.id
_entity.type
_entity.pdbx_description
1 polymer ?
#
loop_
_entity_poly.entity_id
_entity_poly.type
_entity_poly.pdbx_seq_one_letter_code
_entity_poly.pdbx_strand_id
1 'polypeptide(L)'
;YILNGEKWLISHTDCSQYAYVIAVTDPTDDKDSRLSAFLVPMDAPGFELVEMPHMMGCRGAGHAGLKFTDVRLDPKYLLGHEGQGMEVAIHSLSISRVHIAASNLGMCQRMLEMSIARANDRITFGKPIATRQAIKMKIADMAAATHALRCLVYDFARDFDVDPHNDYVDEKAAICKLNSIQAVKTCSDEMLEIFGGDGYFEKSPYGPTERLY
;
A
#
# COMPACT_ATOMS: atom_id res chain seq x y z
N TYR A 1 20.10 13.79 20.57
CA TYR A 1 20.51 12.63 19.77
C TYR A 1 21.32 13.09 18.56
N ILE A 2 22.16 12.20 18.05
CA ILE A 2 22.88 12.40 16.78
C ILE A 2 22.56 11.21 15.89
N LEU A 3 21.84 11.47 14.78
CA LEU A 3 21.38 10.44 13.87
C LEU A 3 22.32 10.32 12.68
N ASN A 4 22.76 9.09 12.41
CA ASN A 4 23.59 8.73 11.27
C ASN A 4 23.04 7.46 10.61
N GLY A 5 23.08 7.37 9.28
CA GLY A 5 22.66 6.21 8.53
C GLY A 5 21.79 6.54 7.32
N GLU A 6 21.16 5.51 6.78
CA GLU A 6 20.37 5.62 5.56
C GLU A 6 19.05 4.86 5.69
N LYS A 7 18.04 5.32 4.96
CA LYS A 7 16.74 4.67 4.76
C LYS A 7 16.45 4.55 3.29
N TRP A 8 15.64 3.56 2.93
CA TRP A 8 15.32 3.23 1.54
C TRP A 8 13.81 3.13 1.35
N LEU A 9 13.31 3.46 0.15
CA LEU A 9 11.91 3.35 -0.24
C LEU A 9 10.94 4.14 0.66
N ILE A 10 11.28 5.38 0.98
CA ILE A 10 10.44 6.24 1.80
C ILE A 10 9.45 6.98 0.91
N SER A 11 8.15 6.82 1.20
CA SER A 11 7.05 7.43 0.44
C SER A 11 6.76 8.86 0.90
N HIS A 12 6.15 9.66 0.00
CA HIS A 12 5.68 11.02 0.27
C HIS A 12 6.76 12.03 0.63
N THR A 13 7.99 11.78 0.19
CA THR A 13 9.14 12.66 0.49
C THR A 13 9.06 14.03 -0.21
N ASP A 14 8.24 14.16 -1.24
CA ASP A 14 7.98 15.36 -2.01
C ASP A 14 7.00 16.34 -1.33
N CYS A 15 6.22 15.88 -0.35
CA CYS A 15 5.20 16.68 0.33
C CYS A 15 5.28 16.65 1.86
N SER A 16 6.20 15.87 2.43
CA SER A 16 6.38 15.74 3.87
C SER A 16 7.33 16.80 4.42
N GLN A 17 7.09 17.21 5.66
CA GLN A 17 7.96 18.11 6.42
C GLN A 17 8.78 17.37 7.47
N TYR A 18 8.34 16.15 7.82
CA TYR A 18 8.98 15.30 8.82
C TYR A 18 9.09 13.88 8.29
N ALA A 19 10.18 13.22 8.64
CA ALA A 19 10.36 11.79 8.45
C ALA A 19 10.17 11.05 9.77
N TYR A 20 9.33 10.00 9.77
CA TYR A 20 9.24 9.06 10.88
C TYR A 20 10.35 8.03 10.74
N VAL A 21 11.25 7.97 11.72
CA VAL A 21 12.47 7.17 11.64
C VAL A 21 12.63 6.28 12.87
N ILE A 22 12.77 4.98 12.63
CA ILE A 22 13.20 4.02 13.65
C ILE A 22 14.72 3.91 13.58
N ALA A 23 15.39 4.10 14.71
CA ALA A 23 16.85 4.03 14.79
C ALA A 23 17.30 3.22 16.03
N VAL A 24 18.51 2.69 15.96
CA VAL A 24 19.14 2.00 17.08
C VAL A 24 19.66 3.04 18.06
N THR A 25 19.19 3.02 19.29
CA THR A 25 19.66 3.88 20.40
C THR A 25 20.54 3.12 21.39
N ASP A 26 20.37 1.80 21.50
CA ASP A 26 21.25 0.94 22.29
C ASP A 26 21.87 -0.17 21.42
N PRO A 27 23.10 0.00 20.90
CA PRO A 27 23.76 -1.01 20.08
C PRO A 27 24.26 -2.22 20.88
N THR A 28 24.18 -2.19 22.21
CA THR A 28 24.61 -3.29 23.09
C THR A 28 23.50 -4.28 23.39
N ASP A 29 22.24 -3.88 23.20
CA ASP A 29 21.07 -4.76 23.30
C ASP A 29 20.81 -5.46 21.95
N ASP A 30 20.49 -6.75 21.98
CA ASP A 30 20.11 -7.56 20.81
C ASP A 30 18.59 -7.67 20.62
N LYS A 31 17.78 -7.07 21.51
CA LYS A 31 16.33 -7.09 21.50
C LYS A 31 15.73 -5.87 20.78
N ASP A 32 14.45 -5.91 20.61
CA ASP A 32 13.66 -4.81 20.03
C ASP A 32 13.71 -3.53 20.90
N SER A 33 13.99 -3.67 22.20
CA SER A 33 14.23 -2.56 23.13
C SER A 33 15.43 -1.67 22.76
N ARG A 34 16.31 -2.11 21.87
CA ARG A 34 17.38 -1.26 21.31
C ARG A 34 16.89 -0.17 20.37
N LEU A 35 15.63 -0.25 19.89
CA LEU A 35 15.06 0.62 18.86
C LEU A 35 14.24 1.74 19.44
N SER A 36 14.43 2.96 18.96
CA SER A 36 13.63 4.12 19.30
C SER A 36 13.07 4.80 18.05
N ALA A 37 11.95 5.49 18.21
CA ALA A 37 11.25 6.18 17.14
C ALA A 37 11.46 7.68 17.21
N PHE A 38 11.76 8.31 16.08
CA PHE A 38 12.00 9.76 16.00
C PHE A 38 11.16 10.40 14.91
N LEU A 39 10.71 11.62 15.15
CA LEU A 39 10.11 12.52 14.16
C LEU A 39 11.19 13.50 13.71
N VAL A 40 11.84 13.24 12.58
CA VAL A 40 12.99 14.01 12.09
C VAL A 40 12.52 15.11 11.14
N PRO A 41 12.78 16.41 11.43
CA PRO A 41 12.54 17.48 10.46
C PRO A 41 13.37 17.26 9.19
N MET A 42 12.75 17.36 8.02
CA MET A 42 13.44 17.11 6.75
C MET A 42 14.33 18.30 6.33
N ASP A 43 14.22 19.45 6.99
CA ASP A 43 15.09 20.61 6.83
C ASP A 43 16.25 20.64 7.84
N ALA A 44 16.41 19.60 8.68
CA ALA A 44 17.48 19.52 9.67
C ALA A 44 18.85 19.47 8.98
N PRO A 45 19.87 20.20 9.51
CA PRO A 45 21.23 20.11 8.97
C PRO A 45 21.75 18.68 8.98
N GLY A 46 22.29 18.23 7.84
CA GLY A 46 22.78 16.86 7.66
C GLY A 46 21.71 15.84 7.18
N PHE A 47 20.46 16.27 6.98
CA PHE A 47 19.43 15.48 6.32
C PHE A 47 19.52 15.67 4.80
N GLU A 48 19.53 14.57 4.03
CA GLU A 48 19.57 14.58 2.58
C GLU A 48 18.52 13.62 2.00
N LEU A 49 17.81 14.06 0.94
CA LEU A 49 17.01 13.19 0.09
C LEU A 49 17.93 12.59 -0.99
N VAL A 50 17.92 11.27 -1.08
CA VAL A 50 18.66 10.54 -2.12
C VAL A 50 17.69 10.16 -3.22
N GLU A 51 17.97 10.57 -4.45
CA GLU A 51 17.15 10.25 -5.61
C GLU A 51 17.06 8.73 -5.82
N MET A 52 15.85 8.29 -6.15
CA MET A 52 15.56 6.89 -6.46
C MET A 52 15.25 6.70 -7.94
N PRO A 53 15.58 5.54 -8.51
CA PRO A 53 15.15 5.19 -9.85
C PRO A 53 13.63 5.26 -10.02
N HIS A 54 13.17 5.52 -11.23
CA HIS A 54 11.74 5.49 -11.55
C HIS A 54 11.13 4.12 -11.21
N MET A 55 10.05 4.16 -10.48
CA MET A 55 9.33 2.96 -10.05
C MET A 55 8.37 2.47 -11.13
N MET A 56 8.13 1.17 -11.18
CA MET A 56 7.15 0.55 -12.07
C MET A 56 5.73 1.05 -11.80
N GLY A 57 5.39 1.29 -10.53
CA GLY A 57 4.10 1.82 -10.08
C GLY A 57 4.25 3.07 -9.22
N CYS A 58 3.14 3.51 -8.60
CA CYS A 58 3.11 4.66 -7.68
C CYS A 58 3.68 5.95 -8.27
N ARG A 59 3.46 6.21 -9.56
CA ARG A 59 4.06 7.35 -10.29
C ARG A 59 3.63 8.72 -9.77
N GLY A 60 2.57 8.79 -8.98
CA GLY A 60 2.05 10.03 -8.40
C GLY A 60 2.52 10.32 -6.98
N ALA A 61 3.34 9.45 -6.38
CA ALA A 61 3.89 9.62 -5.03
C ALA A 61 5.40 9.76 -5.11
N GLY A 62 5.96 10.80 -4.48
CA GLY A 62 7.40 10.95 -4.34
C GLY A 62 7.98 9.85 -3.47
N HIS A 63 9.02 9.19 -3.97
CA HIS A 63 9.79 8.20 -3.21
C HIS A 63 11.25 8.62 -3.24
N ALA A 64 11.91 8.52 -2.08
CA ALA A 64 13.34 8.78 -1.99
C ALA A 64 14.01 7.83 -1.00
N GLY A 65 15.33 7.76 -1.08
CA GLY A 65 16.16 7.36 0.05
C GLY A 65 16.34 8.55 0.98
N LEU A 66 16.61 8.30 2.24
CA LEU A 66 16.99 9.30 3.23
C LEU A 66 18.40 9.02 3.69
N LYS A 67 19.21 10.07 3.79
CA LYS A 67 20.55 9.98 4.37
C LYS A 67 20.68 10.98 5.51
N PHE A 68 21.28 10.51 6.59
CA PHE A 68 21.51 11.27 7.80
C PHE A 68 23.01 11.31 8.09
N THR A 69 23.56 12.52 8.18
CA THR A 69 24.98 12.75 8.49
C THR A 69 25.04 13.72 9.68
N ASP A 70 25.32 13.20 10.86
CA ASP A 70 25.39 13.94 12.11
C ASP A 70 24.15 14.83 12.39
N VAL A 71 22.96 14.37 12.00
CA VAL A 71 21.70 15.09 12.23
C VAL A 71 21.45 15.18 13.71
N ARG A 72 21.45 16.40 14.26
CA ARG A 72 21.23 16.67 15.68
C ARG A 72 19.75 16.84 15.96
N LEU A 73 19.21 15.99 16.83
CA LEU A 73 17.82 16.00 17.25
C LEU A 73 17.68 16.37 18.73
N ASP A 74 16.81 17.33 19.00
CA ASP A 74 16.35 17.64 20.35
C ASP A 74 15.56 16.43 20.92
N PRO A 75 15.66 16.12 22.22
CA PRO A 75 14.89 15.04 22.86
C PRO A 75 13.37 15.11 22.61
N LYS A 76 12.80 16.28 22.36
CA LYS A 76 11.38 16.46 22.02
C LYS A 76 10.94 15.74 20.72
N TYR A 77 11.89 15.36 19.86
CA TYR A 77 11.63 14.60 18.63
C TYR A 77 11.58 13.09 18.84
N LEU A 78 11.87 12.61 20.05
CA LEU A 78 11.64 11.20 20.42
C LEU A 78 10.13 10.96 20.54
N LEU A 79 9.65 9.92 19.90
CA LEU A 79 8.25 9.46 20.00
C LEU A 79 8.16 8.35 21.06
N GLY A 80 7.40 8.61 22.13
CA GLY A 80 7.33 7.71 23.29
C GLY A 80 8.61 7.78 24.13
N HIS A 81 9.16 6.63 24.47
CA HIS A 81 10.39 6.49 25.26
C HIS A 81 11.46 5.75 24.47
N GLU A 82 12.73 5.88 24.89
CA GLU A 82 13.80 5.03 24.34
C GLU A 82 13.44 3.55 24.53
N GLY A 83 13.75 2.76 23.51
CA GLY A 83 13.45 1.33 23.51
C GLY A 83 12.04 0.95 23.04
N GLN A 84 11.14 1.90 22.82
CA GLN A 84 9.76 1.64 22.36
C GLN A 84 9.57 1.75 20.83
N GLY A 85 10.65 1.90 20.08
CA GLY A 85 10.55 2.12 18.63
C GLY A 85 9.82 1.02 17.88
N MET A 86 10.00 -0.25 18.28
CA MET A 86 9.29 -1.38 17.64
C MET A 86 7.80 -1.38 17.96
N GLU A 87 7.41 -1.10 19.20
CA GLU A 87 6.01 -1.01 19.61
C GLU A 87 5.26 0.05 18.81
N VAL A 88 5.84 1.25 18.72
CA VAL A 88 5.29 2.37 17.94
C VAL A 88 5.20 2.01 16.44
N ALA A 89 6.22 1.30 15.89
CA ALA A 89 6.22 0.85 14.51
C ALA A 89 5.12 -0.16 14.22
N ILE A 90 4.98 -1.19 15.05
CA ILE A 90 3.98 -2.26 14.85
C ILE A 90 2.57 -1.69 14.88
N HIS A 91 2.26 -0.83 15.85
CA HIS A 91 0.94 -0.21 15.94
C HIS A 91 0.59 0.59 14.68
N SER A 92 1.50 1.42 14.19
CA SER A 92 1.29 2.19 12.94
C SER A 92 1.17 1.30 11.70
N LEU A 93 1.94 0.21 11.64
CA LEU A 93 1.90 -0.74 10.52
C LEU A 93 0.59 -1.52 10.44
N SER A 94 -0.02 -1.87 11.55
CA SER A 94 -1.30 -2.59 11.57
C SER A 94 -2.41 -1.77 10.94
N ILE A 95 -2.54 -0.50 11.31
CA ILE A 95 -3.49 0.43 10.68
C ILE A 95 -3.17 0.61 9.19
N SER A 96 -1.89 0.77 8.84
CA SER A 96 -1.45 0.93 7.45
C SER A 96 -1.78 -0.28 6.57
N ARG A 97 -1.73 -1.49 7.10
CA ARG A 97 -2.12 -2.72 6.38
C ARG A 97 -3.57 -2.67 5.91
N VAL A 98 -4.47 -2.17 6.75
CA VAL A 98 -5.90 -2.07 6.41
C VAL A 98 -6.16 -0.92 5.44
N HIS A 99 -5.46 0.21 5.56
CA HIS A 99 -5.54 1.30 4.56
C HIS A 99 -5.16 0.79 3.16
N ILE A 100 -4.09 0.00 3.05
CA ILE A 100 -3.71 -0.62 1.78
C ILE A 100 -4.79 -1.60 1.30
N ALA A 101 -5.37 -2.40 2.19
CA ALA A 101 -6.44 -3.33 1.82
C ALA A 101 -7.70 -2.58 1.33
N ALA A 102 -8.06 -1.47 1.95
CA ALA A 102 -9.17 -0.61 1.51
C ALA A 102 -8.90 0.05 0.15
N SER A 103 -7.67 0.54 -0.08
CA SER A 103 -7.26 1.05 -1.40
C SER A 103 -7.34 -0.03 -2.47
N ASN A 104 -6.84 -1.22 -2.17
CA ASN A 104 -6.90 -2.37 -3.07
C ASN A 104 -8.35 -2.80 -3.37
N LEU A 105 -9.26 -2.71 -2.40
CA LEU A 105 -10.69 -2.94 -2.62
C LEU A 105 -11.26 -1.95 -3.65
N GLY A 106 -10.90 -0.66 -3.54
CA GLY A 106 -11.29 0.35 -4.52
C GLY A 106 -10.76 0.05 -5.92
N MET A 107 -9.51 -0.40 -6.02
CA MET A 107 -8.92 -0.84 -7.29
C MET A 107 -9.65 -2.06 -7.87
N CYS A 108 -9.92 -3.09 -7.07
CA CYS A 108 -10.67 -4.27 -7.50
C CYS A 108 -12.06 -3.91 -8.02
N GLN A 109 -12.78 -3.04 -7.32
CA GLN A 109 -14.09 -2.55 -7.73
C GLN A 109 -14.00 -1.83 -9.09
N ARG A 110 -13.01 -0.94 -9.26
CA ARG A 110 -12.82 -0.22 -10.52
C ARG A 110 -12.48 -1.15 -11.68
N MET A 111 -11.58 -2.12 -11.47
CA MET A 111 -11.22 -3.11 -12.47
C MET A 111 -12.41 -3.97 -12.89
N LEU A 112 -13.26 -4.38 -11.94
CA LEU A 112 -14.48 -5.14 -12.21
C LEU A 112 -15.48 -4.31 -13.06
N GLU A 113 -15.74 -3.07 -12.70
CA GLU A 113 -16.65 -2.18 -13.45
C GLU A 113 -16.15 -1.94 -14.88
N MET A 114 -14.88 -1.66 -15.05
CA MET A 114 -14.26 -1.48 -16.37
C MET A 114 -14.35 -2.76 -17.20
N SER A 115 -14.11 -3.92 -16.61
CA SER A 115 -14.18 -5.22 -17.29
C SER A 115 -15.60 -5.56 -17.73
N ILE A 116 -16.61 -5.28 -16.92
CA ILE A 116 -18.03 -5.45 -17.27
C ILE A 116 -18.40 -4.53 -18.44
N ALA A 117 -18.02 -3.26 -18.38
CA ALA A 117 -18.28 -2.31 -19.45
C ALA A 117 -17.62 -2.76 -20.77
N ARG A 118 -16.32 -3.14 -20.71
CA ARG A 118 -15.59 -3.64 -21.86
C ARG A 118 -16.22 -4.89 -22.45
N ALA A 119 -16.63 -5.83 -21.61
CA ALA A 119 -17.21 -7.09 -22.06
C ALA A 119 -18.53 -6.90 -22.81
N ASN A 120 -19.32 -5.90 -22.44
CA ASN A 120 -20.58 -5.56 -23.11
C ASN A 120 -20.37 -4.77 -24.41
N ASP A 121 -19.34 -3.91 -24.46
CA ASP A 121 -19.06 -3.04 -25.60
C ASP A 121 -18.30 -3.75 -26.73
N ARG A 122 -17.35 -4.62 -26.41
CA ARG A 122 -16.49 -5.29 -27.39
C ARG A 122 -17.24 -6.36 -28.16
N ILE A 123 -17.38 -6.18 -29.47
CA ILE A 123 -18.01 -7.14 -30.38
C ILE A 123 -16.93 -8.01 -31.05
N THR A 124 -17.09 -9.33 -31.00
CA THR A 124 -16.30 -10.31 -31.77
C THR A 124 -17.22 -11.39 -32.33
N PHE A 125 -17.02 -11.77 -33.58
CA PHE A 125 -17.88 -12.74 -34.27
C PHE A 125 -19.38 -12.39 -34.18
N GLY A 126 -19.69 -11.10 -34.32
CA GLY A 126 -21.06 -10.59 -34.37
C GLY A 126 -21.79 -10.49 -33.01
N LYS A 127 -21.13 -10.73 -31.88
CA LYS A 127 -21.75 -10.68 -30.53
C LYS A 127 -20.81 -10.06 -29.51
N PRO A 128 -21.34 -9.40 -28.44
CA PRO A 128 -20.54 -8.95 -27.31
C PRO A 128 -19.74 -10.10 -26.68
N ILE A 129 -18.51 -9.83 -26.26
CA ILE A 129 -17.69 -10.85 -25.60
C ILE A 129 -18.28 -11.29 -24.26
N ALA A 130 -19.12 -10.48 -23.62
CA ALA A 130 -19.90 -10.84 -22.44
C ALA A 130 -20.80 -12.08 -22.62
N THR A 131 -21.12 -12.45 -23.86
CA THR A 131 -21.93 -13.67 -24.14
C THR A 131 -21.11 -14.96 -23.98
N ARG A 132 -19.77 -14.87 -23.94
CA ARG A 132 -18.89 -16.03 -23.89
C ARG A 132 -18.71 -16.49 -22.45
N GLN A 133 -18.80 -17.81 -22.24
CA GLN A 133 -18.69 -18.42 -20.92
C GLN A 133 -17.34 -18.09 -20.24
N ALA A 134 -16.23 -18.15 -20.96
CA ALA A 134 -14.90 -17.83 -20.43
C ALA A 134 -14.84 -16.40 -19.85
N ILE A 135 -15.41 -15.41 -20.53
CA ILE A 135 -15.46 -14.02 -20.05
C ILE A 135 -16.37 -13.90 -18.82
N LYS A 136 -17.53 -14.61 -18.80
CA LYS A 136 -18.43 -14.62 -17.64
C LYS A 136 -17.75 -15.19 -16.40
N MET A 137 -16.96 -16.27 -16.55
CA MET A 137 -16.22 -16.87 -15.44
C MET A 137 -15.18 -15.90 -14.87
N LYS A 138 -14.40 -15.23 -15.72
CA LYS A 138 -13.43 -14.19 -15.30
C LYS A 138 -14.10 -13.08 -14.49
N ILE A 139 -15.20 -12.53 -14.99
CA ILE A 139 -15.96 -11.49 -14.28
C ILE A 139 -16.53 -12.02 -12.96
N ALA A 140 -16.98 -13.29 -12.92
CA ALA A 140 -17.48 -13.89 -11.69
C ALA A 140 -16.35 -14.05 -10.63
N ASP A 141 -15.16 -14.46 -11.02
CA ASP A 141 -14.00 -14.58 -10.14
C ASP A 141 -13.57 -13.20 -9.58
N MET A 142 -13.51 -12.18 -10.45
CA MET A 142 -13.26 -10.80 -10.04
C MET A 142 -14.32 -10.30 -9.03
N ALA A 143 -15.60 -10.58 -9.29
CA ALA A 143 -16.69 -10.17 -8.42
C ALA A 143 -16.63 -10.88 -7.07
N ALA A 144 -16.35 -12.18 -7.05
CA ALA A 144 -16.20 -12.97 -5.83
C ALA A 144 -15.02 -12.46 -4.98
N ALA A 145 -13.85 -12.24 -5.59
CA ALA A 145 -12.67 -11.72 -4.90
C ALA A 145 -12.93 -10.32 -4.32
N THR A 146 -13.54 -9.43 -5.10
CA THR A 146 -13.89 -8.07 -4.66
C THR A 146 -14.89 -8.09 -3.49
N HIS A 147 -15.91 -8.95 -3.55
CA HIS A 147 -16.91 -9.06 -2.49
C HIS A 147 -16.30 -9.61 -1.20
N ALA A 148 -15.51 -10.69 -1.29
CA ALA A 148 -14.83 -11.26 -0.13
C ALA A 148 -13.90 -10.24 0.56
N LEU A 149 -13.10 -9.50 -0.23
CA LEU A 149 -12.23 -8.45 0.31
C LEU A 149 -13.04 -7.33 0.98
N ARG A 150 -14.19 -6.95 0.41
CA ARG A 150 -15.10 -5.96 1.01
C ARG A 150 -15.56 -6.43 2.39
N CYS A 151 -16.00 -7.67 2.51
CA CYS A 151 -16.45 -8.22 3.79
C CYS A 151 -15.33 -8.17 4.84
N LEU A 152 -14.09 -8.54 4.47
CA LEU A 152 -12.94 -8.50 5.38
C LEU A 152 -12.59 -7.09 5.85
N VAL A 153 -12.56 -6.12 4.92
CA VAL A 153 -12.21 -4.72 5.26
C VAL A 153 -13.27 -4.11 6.17
N TYR A 154 -14.56 -4.32 5.90
CA TYR A 154 -15.63 -3.79 6.74
C TYR A 154 -15.76 -4.52 8.07
N ASP A 155 -15.48 -5.83 8.14
CA ASP A 155 -15.43 -6.57 9.39
C ASP A 155 -14.32 -6.03 10.32
N PHE A 156 -13.12 -5.79 9.76
CA PHE A 156 -12.06 -5.14 10.51
C PHE A 156 -12.48 -3.75 11.00
N ALA A 157 -13.01 -2.90 10.10
CA ALA A 157 -13.37 -1.53 10.45
C ALA A 157 -14.38 -1.48 11.60
N ARG A 158 -15.40 -2.35 11.55
CA ARG A 158 -16.40 -2.46 12.63
C ARG A 158 -15.76 -2.84 13.96
N ASP A 159 -14.88 -3.83 13.97
CA ASP A 159 -14.27 -4.31 15.21
C ASP A 159 -13.30 -3.28 15.78
N PHE A 160 -12.56 -2.58 14.91
CA PHE A 160 -11.67 -1.48 15.28
C PHE A 160 -12.42 -0.28 15.88
N ASP A 161 -13.59 0.06 15.33
CA ASP A 161 -14.44 1.13 15.85
C ASP A 161 -15.01 0.79 17.26
N VAL A 162 -15.20 -0.50 17.54
CA VAL A 162 -15.70 -0.97 18.86
C VAL A 162 -14.57 -1.00 19.89
N ASP A 163 -13.42 -1.55 19.54
CA ASP A 163 -12.24 -1.64 20.41
C ASP A 163 -10.94 -1.69 19.58
N PRO A 164 -10.25 -0.54 19.43
CA PRO A 164 -9.02 -0.47 18.66
C PRO A 164 -7.83 -1.21 19.31
N HIS A 165 -7.96 -1.62 20.57
CA HIS A 165 -6.94 -2.37 21.31
C HIS A 165 -7.28 -3.85 21.49
N ASN A 166 -8.27 -4.35 20.76
CA ASN A 166 -8.64 -5.75 20.76
C ASN A 166 -7.45 -6.64 20.34
N ASP A 167 -7.21 -7.73 21.02
CA ASP A 167 -6.10 -8.67 20.79
C ASP A 167 -6.04 -9.22 19.34
N TYR A 168 -7.15 -9.21 18.62
CA TYR A 168 -7.24 -9.71 17.23
C TYR A 168 -7.05 -8.62 16.15
N VAL A 169 -6.84 -7.34 16.52
CA VAL A 169 -6.71 -6.24 15.55
C VAL A 169 -5.54 -6.48 14.60
N ASP A 170 -4.38 -6.84 15.13
CA ASP A 170 -3.17 -7.06 14.31
C ASP A 170 -3.31 -8.27 13.39
N GLU A 171 -3.91 -9.35 13.87
CA GLU A 171 -4.19 -10.55 13.07
C GLU A 171 -5.15 -10.24 11.93
N LYS A 172 -6.28 -9.59 12.23
CA LYS A 172 -7.27 -9.20 11.21
C LYS A 172 -6.67 -8.23 10.19
N ALA A 173 -5.84 -7.27 10.62
CA ALA A 173 -5.13 -6.37 9.71
C ALA A 173 -4.21 -7.14 8.75
N ALA A 174 -3.48 -8.13 9.25
CA ALA A 174 -2.64 -8.99 8.43
C ALA A 174 -3.47 -9.82 7.43
N ILE A 175 -4.59 -10.40 7.88
CA ILE A 175 -5.53 -11.14 7.02
C ILE A 175 -6.08 -10.25 5.90
N CYS A 176 -6.52 -9.03 6.22
CA CYS A 176 -6.99 -8.05 5.23
C CYS A 176 -5.91 -7.77 4.19
N LYS A 177 -4.67 -7.51 4.64
CA LYS A 177 -3.54 -7.21 3.75
C LYS A 177 -3.23 -8.36 2.81
N LEU A 178 -3.12 -9.59 3.32
CA LEU A 178 -2.82 -10.78 2.52
C LEU A 178 -3.91 -11.03 1.46
N ASN A 179 -5.18 -11.01 1.86
CA ASN A 179 -6.30 -11.24 0.93
C ASN A 179 -6.41 -10.10 -0.11
N SER A 180 -6.10 -8.86 0.26
CA SER A 180 -6.15 -7.75 -0.67
C SER A 180 -5.16 -7.89 -1.82
N ILE A 181 -3.96 -8.40 -1.56
CA ILE A 181 -2.94 -8.65 -2.59
C ILE A 181 -3.43 -9.72 -3.58
N GLN A 182 -4.02 -10.81 -3.09
CA GLN A 182 -4.55 -11.87 -3.95
C GLN A 182 -5.73 -11.37 -4.80
N ALA A 183 -6.64 -10.59 -4.19
CA ALA A 183 -7.78 -10.01 -4.90
C ALA A 183 -7.34 -9.06 -6.01
N VAL A 184 -6.39 -8.14 -5.74
CA VAL A 184 -5.86 -7.23 -6.76
C VAL A 184 -5.21 -8.01 -7.88
N LYS A 185 -4.38 -9.01 -7.57
CA LYS A 185 -3.73 -9.84 -8.59
C LYS A 185 -4.77 -10.54 -9.48
N THR A 186 -5.77 -11.18 -8.89
CA THR A 186 -6.86 -11.81 -9.66
C THR A 186 -7.56 -10.78 -10.56
N CYS A 187 -7.97 -9.64 -10.00
CA CYS A 187 -8.69 -8.62 -10.75
C CYS A 187 -7.85 -8.00 -11.86
N SER A 188 -6.56 -7.75 -11.65
CA SER A 188 -5.69 -7.15 -12.65
C SER A 188 -5.37 -8.10 -13.80
N ASP A 189 -5.04 -9.35 -13.49
CA ASP A 189 -4.76 -10.38 -14.51
C ASP A 189 -5.99 -10.58 -15.40
N GLU A 190 -7.18 -10.79 -14.81
CA GLU A 190 -8.42 -11.01 -15.56
C GLU A 190 -8.86 -9.78 -16.35
N MET A 191 -8.69 -8.58 -15.79
CA MET A 191 -8.95 -7.34 -16.51
C MET A 191 -8.10 -7.23 -17.76
N LEU A 192 -6.78 -7.44 -17.67
CA LEU A 192 -5.88 -7.36 -18.83
C LEU A 192 -6.28 -8.36 -19.93
N GLU A 193 -6.65 -9.59 -19.56
CA GLU A 193 -7.11 -10.57 -20.53
C GLU A 193 -8.43 -10.18 -21.20
N ILE A 194 -9.39 -9.61 -20.47
CA ILE A 194 -10.67 -9.11 -21.03
C ILE A 194 -10.42 -7.95 -21.99
N PHE A 195 -9.48 -7.07 -21.68
CA PHE A 195 -9.12 -5.94 -22.54
C PHE A 195 -8.27 -6.36 -23.73
N GLY A 196 -7.48 -7.44 -23.61
CA GLY A 196 -6.58 -7.92 -24.65
C GLY A 196 -5.52 -6.86 -24.98
N GLY A 197 -5.23 -6.66 -26.26
CA GLY A 197 -4.23 -5.66 -26.69
C GLY A 197 -4.47 -4.24 -26.18
N ASP A 198 -5.73 -3.83 -26.02
CA ASP A 198 -6.08 -2.51 -25.48
C ASP A 198 -5.67 -2.33 -24.02
N GLY A 199 -5.52 -3.42 -23.26
CA GLY A 199 -5.05 -3.40 -21.87
C GLY A 199 -3.56 -3.12 -21.73
N TYR A 200 -2.79 -3.33 -22.78
CA TYR A 200 -1.33 -3.20 -22.76
C TYR A 200 -0.83 -1.78 -23.04
N PHE A 201 -1.67 -0.90 -23.58
CA PHE A 201 -1.26 0.45 -23.97
C PHE A 201 -1.44 1.47 -22.83
N GLU A 202 -0.42 2.31 -22.58
CA GLU A 202 -0.47 3.40 -21.60
C GLU A 202 -1.61 4.40 -21.85
N LYS A 203 -1.97 4.62 -23.11
CA LYS A 203 -3.02 5.55 -23.52
C LYS A 203 -4.19 4.83 -24.17
N SER A 204 -4.69 3.82 -23.48
CA SER A 204 -5.89 3.13 -23.93
C SER A 204 -7.11 4.06 -23.88
N PRO A 205 -7.98 4.08 -24.94
CA PRO A 205 -9.22 4.85 -24.90
C PRO A 205 -10.22 4.35 -23.86
N TYR A 206 -9.98 3.16 -23.32
CA TYR A 206 -10.84 2.50 -22.32
C TYR A 206 -10.45 2.79 -20.87
N GLY A 207 -9.41 3.59 -20.65
CA GLY A 207 -8.95 3.97 -19.33
C GLY A 207 -7.57 3.42 -18.96
N PRO A 208 -7.12 3.66 -17.75
CA PRO A 208 -5.74 3.40 -17.32
C PRO A 208 -5.52 1.93 -16.90
N THR A 209 -5.82 0.97 -17.79
CA THR A 209 -5.67 -0.47 -17.49
C THR A 209 -4.25 -0.83 -17.08
N GLU A 210 -3.25 -0.30 -17.78
CA GLU A 210 -1.84 -0.49 -17.50
C GLU A 210 -1.45 0.00 -16.08
N ARG A 211 -2.09 1.07 -15.58
CA ARG A 211 -1.78 1.61 -14.25
C ARG A 211 -2.43 0.84 -13.10
N LEU A 212 -3.44 0.04 -13.41
CA LEU A 212 -4.14 -0.77 -12.43
C LEU A 212 -3.51 -2.17 -12.28
N TYR A 213 -2.64 -2.56 -13.22
CA TYR A 213 -1.84 -3.79 -13.15
C TYR A 213 -0.57 -3.56 -12.35
#